data_05c1f2982a43c345b2d394e387197a9c
#
_entry.id   05c1f2982a43c345b2d394e387197a9c
#
_cell.length_a   1.000
_cell.length_b   1.000
_cell.length_c   1.000
_cell.angle_alpha   90.00
_cell.angle_beta   90.00
_cell.angle_gamma   90.00
#
_symmetry.space_group_name_H-M   'P 1'
#
loop_
_entity.id
_entity.type
_entity.pdbx_description
1 polymer ?
#
loop_
_entity_poly.entity_id
_entity_poly.type
_entity_poly.pdbx_seq_one_letter_code
_entity_poly.pdbx_strand_id
1 'polypeptide(L)'
;MKKIFIYIFLILSFSSNVFAKETTFKKELFDKAQAEGKVVIVSSWIKYCTSCASQMKVLDKAKNDFDNIEYFAFDVTNKEIAELFDVQYQTTLLIFENNKEVYRSIGETTQDLIYEAIKSSI
;
A
#
# COMPACT_ATOMS: atom_id res chain seq x y z
N MET A 1 27.17 -45.72 0.44
CA MET A 1 27.17 -45.31 0.20
C MET A 1 26.59 -44.53 -0.36
N LYS A 2 26.26 -43.79 -0.54
CA LYS A 2 25.94 -43.21 -0.98
C LYS A 2 25.09 -42.38 -1.16
N LYS A 3 24.71 -41.62 -1.27
CA LYS A 3 23.91 -41.13 -1.40
C LYS A 3 23.47 -40.01 -1.08
N ILE A 4 23.78 -39.23 -0.80
CA ILE A 4 23.56 -38.28 -0.13
C ILE A 4 23.52 -37.10 -0.73
N PHE A 5 23.74 -36.82 -1.73
CA PHE A 5 23.88 -35.75 -2.32
C PHE A 5 22.87 -34.96 -2.67
N ILE A 6 21.97 -35.24 -2.60
CA ILE A 6 20.92 -34.79 -3.05
C ILE A 6 20.40 -33.62 -2.53
N TYR A 7 20.78 -33.25 -1.49
CA TYR A 7 20.11 -32.34 -0.80
C TYR A 7 20.49 -31.04 -1.01
N ILE A 8 21.43 -30.82 -1.63
CA ILE A 8 21.93 -29.60 -1.69
C ILE A 8 21.23 -28.83 -2.63
N PHE A 9 20.35 -29.31 -3.26
CA PHE A 9 19.75 -28.68 -4.21
C PHE A 9 18.74 -27.81 -3.81
N LEU A 10 18.66 -27.65 -2.73
CA LEU A 10 17.73 -27.15 -2.26
C LEU A 10 17.81 -25.84 -2.09
N ILE A 11 17.12 -25.17 -2.47
CA ILE A 11 16.86 -24.01 -1.88
C ILE A 11 17.57 -22.88 -2.21
N LEU A 12 17.53 -22.64 -3.36
CA LEU A 12 17.66 -21.37 -3.74
C LEU A 12 16.32 -20.91 -4.09
N SER A 13 15.50 -20.91 -3.16
CA SER A 13 14.32 -20.16 -3.28
C SER A 13 14.75 -18.74 -3.19
N PHE A 14 15.02 -18.21 -4.30
CA PHE A 14 15.20 -16.86 -4.37
C PHE A 14 13.88 -16.26 -4.20
N SER A 15 13.63 -15.85 -3.07
CA SER A 15 12.62 -14.85 -2.92
C SER A 15 13.20 -13.63 -3.52
N SER A 16 12.96 -13.48 -4.77
CA SER A 16 13.22 -12.22 -5.36
C SER A 16 12.16 -11.30 -4.79
N ASN A 17 12.55 -10.49 -3.89
CA ASN A 17 11.74 -9.41 -3.48
C ASN A 17 11.77 -8.43 -4.62
N VAL A 18 11.13 -8.80 -5.65
CA VAL A 18 10.83 -7.86 -6.66
C VAL A 18 9.66 -7.10 -6.06
N PHE A 19 9.85 -5.81 -5.86
CA PHE A 19 8.76 -4.98 -5.49
C PHE A 19 7.83 -4.96 -6.67
N ALA A 20 7.06 -5.98 -6.82
CA ALA A 20 5.98 -5.98 -7.76
C ALA A 20 4.93 -5.06 -7.15
N LYS A 21 4.69 -3.93 -7.76
CA LYS A 21 3.59 -3.09 -7.40
C LYS A 21 2.34 -3.88 -7.71
N GLU A 22 1.56 -4.14 -6.71
CA GLU A 22 0.33 -4.92 -6.86
C GLU A 22 -0.86 -4.12 -6.38
N THR A 23 -2.00 -4.36 -6.97
CA THR A 23 -3.25 -3.83 -6.45
C THR A 23 -3.67 -4.72 -5.29
N THR A 24 -3.61 -4.15 -4.11
CA THR A 24 -4.02 -4.85 -2.89
C THR A 24 -5.43 -4.43 -2.45
N PHE A 25 -5.97 -3.38 -3.05
CA PHE A 25 -7.30 -2.90 -2.69
C PHE A 25 -8.37 -3.90 -3.08
N LYS A 26 -9.25 -4.18 -2.14
CA LYS A 26 -10.49 -4.94 -2.36
C LYS A 26 -11.57 -4.24 -1.56
N LYS A 27 -12.69 -3.97 -2.20
CA LYS A 27 -13.79 -3.24 -1.57
C LYS A 27 -14.22 -3.90 -0.26
N GLU A 28 -14.28 -5.22 -0.23
CA GLU A 28 -14.68 -5.96 0.95
C GLU A 28 -13.72 -5.76 2.12
N LEU A 29 -12.43 -5.77 1.83
CA LEU A 29 -11.41 -5.56 2.87
C LEU A 29 -11.37 -4.11 3.34
N PHE A 30 -11.60 -3.19 2.42
CA PHE A 30 -11.67 -1.77 2.73
C PHE A 30 -12.85 -1.49 3.67
N ASP A 31 -14.02 -2.01 3.33
CA ASP A 31 -15.21 -1.82 4.14
C ASP A 31 -15.05 -2.49 5.52
N LYS A 32 -14.43 -3.67 5.54
CA LYS A 32 -14.19 -4.38 6.79
C LYS A 32 -13.25 -3.60 7.70
N ALA A 33 -12.17 -3.06 7.17
CA ALA A 33 -11.22 -2.28 7.96
C ALA A 33 -11.90 -1.05 8.56
N GLN A 34 -12.75 -0.39 7.79
CA GLN A 34 -13.50 0.75 8.29
C GLN A 34 -14.49 0.34 9.38
N ALA A 35 -15.18 -0.77 9.19
CA ALA A 35 -16.13 -1.28 10.19
C ALA A 35 -15.41 -1.65 11.51
N GLU A 36 -14.14 -2.03 11.42
CA GLU A 36 -13.33 -2.36 12.59
C GLU A 36 -12.75 -1.10 13.26
N GLY A 37 -13.05 0.06 12.75
CA GLY A 37 -12.57 1.33 13.32
C GLY A 37 -11.12 1.66 12.98
N LYS A 38 -10.56 1.02 11.95
CA LYS A 38 -9.20 1.31 11.54
C LYS A 38 -9.14 2.55 10.68
N VAL A 39 -8.01 3.24 10.71
CA VAL A 39 -7.70 4.30 9.76
C VAL A 39 -7.22 3.60 8.50
N VAL A 40 -7.81 3.92 7.37
CA VAL A 40 -7.50 3.25 6.11
C VAL A 40 -6.77 4.19 5.16
N ILE A 41 -5.65 3.73 4.66
CA ILE A 41 -4.81 4.49 3.74
C ILE A 41 -4.88 3.83 2.37
N VAL A 42 -5.09 4.64 1.34
CA VAL A 42 -5.16 4.15 -0.04
C VAL A 42 -4.19 4.95 -0.89
N SER A 43 -3.36 4.29 -1.67
CA SER A 43 -2.46 4.97 -2.60
C SER A 43 -2.66 4.47 -4.03
N SER A 44 -2.49 5.36 -4.99
CA SER A 44 -2.54 5.00 -6.40
C SER A 44 -1.13 4.97 -7.00
N TRP A 45 -0.88 4.04 -7.91
CA TRP A 45 0.40 3.92 -8.57
C TRP A 45 0.22 3.62 -10.06
N ILE A 46 1.30 3.71 -10.81
CA ILE A 46 1.32 3.31 -12.20
C ILE A 46 2.69 2.68 -12.46
N LYS A 47 2.79 1.85 -13.48
CA LYS A 47 4.04 1.19 -13.84
C LYS A 47 5.14 2.20 -14.10
N TYR A 48 6.34 1.90 -13.66
CA TYR A 48 7.54 2.74 -13.86
C TYR A 48 7.49 4.11 -13.17
N CYS A 49 6.68 4.25 -12.16
CA CYS A 49 6.55 5.50 -11.42
C CYS A 49 7.50 5.50 -10.21
N THR A 50 8.55 6.33 -10.25
CA THR A 50 9.51 6.40 -9.15
C THR A 50 8.91 7.04 -7.90
N SER A 51 8.11 8.08 -8.06
CA SER A 51 7.47 8.73 -6.91
C SER A 51 6.47 7.80 -6.23
N CYS A 52 5.79 6.96 -7.00
CA CYS A 52 4.88 5.96 -6.43
C CYS A 52 5.67 4.95 -5.59
N ALA A 53 6.80 4.49 -6.10
CA ALA A 53 7.65 3.55 -5.36
C ALA A 53 8.15 4.16 -4.06
N SER A 54 8.58 5.42 -4.08
CA SER A 54 9.03 6.13 -2.88
C SER A 54 7.90 6.29 -1.87
N GLN A 55 6.71 6.68 -2.34
CA GLN A 55 5.55 6.81 -1.46
C GLN A 55 5.15 5.48 -0.85
N MET A 56 5.09 4.43 -1.65
CA MET A 56 4.69 3.10 -1.19
C MET A 56 5.67 2.54 -0.15
N LYS A 57 6.94 2.87 -0.28
CA LYS A 57 7.96 2.45 0.67
C LYS A 57 7.71 3.10 2.04
N VAL A 58 7.35 4.38 2.06
CA VAL A 58 6.99 5.08 3.30
C VAL A 58 5.74 4.46 3.91
N LEU A 59 4.75 4.13 3.08
CA LEU A 59 3.49 3.56 3.56
C LEU A 59 3.67 2.13 4.09
N ASP A 60 4.55 1.35 3.47
CA ASP A 60 4.88 0.02 3.98
C ASP A 60 5.55 0.12 5.35
N LYS A 61 6.39 1.12 5.55
CA LYS A 61 7.02 1.36 6.84
C LYS A 61 5.97 1.81 7.86
N ALA A 62 5.04 2.65 7.45
CA ALA A 62 3.97 3.13 8.33
C ALA A 62 3.12 1.98 8.88
N LYS A 63 2.91 0.93 8.11
CA LYS A 63 2.16 -0.24 8.58
C LYS A 63 2.81 -0.86 9.82
N ASN A 64 4.12 -0.76 9.94
CA ASN A 64 4.82 -1.31 11.09
C ASN A 64 4.93 -0.31 12.24
N ASP A 65 4.91 0.98 11.92
CA ASP A 65 5.13 2.03 12.92
C ASP A 65 3.84 2.54 13.57
N PHE A 66 2.69 2.28 12.95
CA PHE A 66 1.41 2.70 13.50
C PHE A 66 0.51 1.51 13.74
N ASP A 67 -0.21 1.52 14.85
CA ASP A 67 -1.23 0.52 15.13
C ASP A 67 -2.54 1.00 14.54
N ASN A 68 -3.44 0.06 14.34
CA ASN A 68 -4.81 0.38 13.92
C ASN A 68 -4.95 1.07 12.56
N ILE A 69 -4.00 0.83 11.66
CA ILE A 69 -4.11 1.30 10.29
C ILE A 69 -4.13 0.13 9.32
N GLU A 70 -4.77 0.34 8.19
CA GLU A 70 -4.77 -0.62 7.09
C GLU A 70 -4.37 0.12 5.83
N TYR A 71 -3.53 -0.48 4.99
CA TYR A 71 -3.02 0.18 3.80
C TYR A 71 -3.32 -0.64 2.55
N PHE A 72 -3.91 0.00 1.57
CA PHE A 72 -4.20 -0.59 0.27
C PHE A 72 -3.60 0.25 -0.85
N ALA A 73 -3.18 -0.40 -1.92
CA ALA A 73 -2.67 0.27 -3.11
C ALA A 73 -3.42 -0.23 -4.34
N PHE A 74 -3.52 0.59 -5.35
CA PHE A 74 -4.16 0.19 -6.60
C PHE A 74 -3.50 0.87 -7.80
N ASP A 75 -3.56 0.18 -8.94
CA ASP A 75 -3.08 0.70 -10.21
C ASP A 75 -4.10 1.74 -10.70
N VAL A 76 -3.65 2.95 -10.95
CA VAL A 76 -4.53 4.05 -11.35
C VAL A 76 -5.19 3.79 -12.70
N THR A 77 -4.67 2.88 -13.51
CA THR A 77 -5.30 2.51 -14.78
C THR A 77 -6.50 1.58 -14.60
N ASN A 78 -6.69 1.07 -13.38
CA ASN A 78 -7.91 0.34 -13.04
C ASN A 78 -9.03 1.35 -12.87
N LYS A 79 -9.83 1.53 -13.90
CA LYS A 79 -10.86 2.57 -13.92
C LYS A 79 -11.92 2.41 -12.84
N GLU A 80 -12.30 1.20 -12.54
CA GLU A 80 -13.33 0.94 -11.54
C GLU A 80 -12.91 1.47 -10.18
N ILE A 81 -11.68 1.18 -9.77
CA ILE A 81 -11.17 1.63 -8.47
C ILE A 81 -10.91 3.14 -8.52
N ALA A 82 -10.32 3.63 -9.59
CA ALA A 82 -10.04 5.05 -9.72
C ALA A 82 -11.32 5.90 -9.64
N GLU A 83 -12.39 5.44 -10.26
CA GLU A 83 -13.68 6.13 -10.20
C GLU A 83 -14.30 6.06 -8.80
N LEU A 84 -14.15 4.93 -8.14
CA LEU A 84 -14.66 4.75 -6.79
C LEU A 84 -14.08 5.81 -5.84
N PHE A 85 -12.81 6.15 -6.01
CA PHE A 85 -12.14 7.11 -5.15
C PHE A 85 -12.00 8.51 -5.77
N ASP A 86 -12.51 8.71 -6.99
CA ASP A 86 -12.34 9.94 -7.74
C ASP A 86 -10.85 10.31 -7.85
N VAL A 87 -10.03 9.35 -8.24
CA VAL A 87 -8.59 9.51 -8.39
C VAL A 87 -8.25 9.55 -9.88
N GLN A 88 -7.54 10.59 -10.30
CA GLN A 88 -7.17 10.77 -11.71
C GLN A 88 -5.67 10.59 -11.95
N TYR A 89 -4.87 10.67 -10.91
CA TYR A 89 -3.42 10.64 -11.04
C TYR A 89 -2.78 9.61 -10.12
N GLN A 90 -1.65 9.09 -10.56
CA GLN A 90 -0.81 8.25 -9.73
C GLN A 90 -0.18 9.08 -8.60
N THR A 91 0.37 8.42 -7.63
CA THR A 91 0.96 9.02 -6.43
C THR A 91 -0.07 9.81 -5.61
N THR A 92 -1.34 9.46 -5.74
CA THR A 92 -2.39 10.05 -4.91
C THR A 92 -2.47 9.24 -3.62
N LEU A 93 -2.51 9.94 -2.51
CA LEU A 93 -2.60 9.35 -1.18
C LEU A 93 -3.90 9.80 -0.53
N LEU A 94 -4.69 8.86 -0.08
CA LEU A 94 -5.96 9.12 0.59
C LEU A 94 -5.92 8.50 1.99
N ILE A 95 -6.51 9.18 2.96
CA ILE A 95 -6.70 8.62 4.29
C ILE A 95 -8.19 8.72 4.65
N PHE A 96 -8.74 7.60 5.15
CA PHE A 96 -10.13 7.52 5.55
C PHE A 96 -10.24 7.24 7.04
N GLU A 97 -11.16 7.89 7.69
CA GLU A 97 -11.48 7.68 9.09
C GLU A 97 -12.99 7.67 9.21
N ASN A 98 -13.54 6.65 9.82
CA ASN A 98 -15.01 6.51 10.01
C ASN A 98 -15.80 6.67 8.69
N ASN A 99 -15.32 6.02 7.65
CA ASN A 99 -15.95 6.06 6.31
C ASN A 99 -15.88 7.43 5.63
N LYS A 100 -15.04 8.32 6.11
CA LYS A 100 -14.86 9.64 5.51
C LYS A 100 -13.44 9.83 5.05
N GLU A 101 -13.26 10.39 3.86
CA GLU A 101 -11.95 10.79 3.39
C GLU A 101 -11.55 12.05 4.19
N VAL A 102 -10.48 11.94 4.95
CA VAL A 102 -10.01 13.03 5.79
C VAL A 102 -8.72 13.68 5.27
N TYR A 103 -8.07 13.07 4.29
CA TYR A 103 -6.84 13.59 3.72
C TYR A 103 -6.68 13.13 2.28
N ARG A 104 -6.19 14.02 1.45
CA ARG A 104 -5.89 13.72 0.05
C ARG A 104 -4.67 14.54 -0.39
N SER A 105 -3.68 13.89 -0.99
CA SER A 105 -2.55 14.58 -1.59
C SER A 105 -2.14 13.90 -2.89
N ILE A 106 -1.48 14.63 -3.76
CA ILE A 106 -0.96 14.10 -5.01
C ILE A 106 0.53 14.41 -5.03
N GLY A 107 1.34 13.36 -5.15
CA GLY A 107 2.78 13.53 -5.26
C GLY A 107 3.57 13.57 -3.95
N GLU A 108 2.91 13.41 -2.80
CA GLU A 108 3.62 13.45 -1.53
C GLU A 108 4.42 12.18 -1.29
N THR A 109 5.72 12.30 -1.08
CA THR A 109 6.61 11.17 -0.83
C THR A 109 7.44 11.33 0.44
N THR A 110 7.28 12.44 1.14
CA THR A 110 8.09 12.75 2.32
C THR A 110 7.55 12.02 3.54
N GLN A 111 8.39 11.23 4.18
CA GLN A 111 7.97 10.46 5.34
C GLN A 111 7.39 11.32 6.46
N ASP A 112 8.03 12.43 6.77
CA ASP A 112 7.55 13.27 7.87
C ASP A 112 6.14 13.81 7.62
N LEU A 113 5.85 14.26 6.40
CA LEU A 113 4.54 14.79 6.06
C LEU A 113 3.47 13.70 5.99
N ILE A 114 3.83 12.52 5.47
CA ILE A 114 2.91 11.39 5.43
C ILE A 114 2.59 10.92 6.85
N TYR A 115 3.60 10.81 7.70
CA TYR A 115 3.40 10.38 9.08
C TYR A 115 2.57 11.41 9.86
N GLU A 116 2.77 12.68 9.61
CA GLU A 116 1.97 13.71 10.24
C GLU A 116 0.50 13.60 9.84
N ALA A 117 0.23 13.37 8.56
CA ALA A 117 -1.14 13.16 8.08
C ALA A 117 -1.78 11.93 8.72
N ILE A 118 -1.04 10.83 8.88
CA ILE A 118 -1.54 9.64 9.55
C ILE A 118 -1.84 9.93 11.02
N LYS A 119 -0.92 10.59 11.71
CA LYS A 119 -1.09 10.92 13.12
C LYS A 119 -2.32 11.80 13.36
N SER A 120 -2.60 12.69 12.43
CA SER A 120 -3.76 13.58 12.55
C SER A 120 -5.09 12.83 12.36
N SER A 121 -5.02 11.61 11.84
CA SER A 121 -6.21 10.82 11.55
C SER A 121 -6.50 9.73 12.60
N ILE A 122 -5.59 9.57 13.53
CA ILE A 122 -5.72 8.52 14.55
C ILE A 122 -6.37 9.07 15.82
#